data_fbcd354659f41218de4e4e292127e2fe
#
_entry.id   fbcd354659f41218de4e4e292127e2fe
#
_cell.length_a   1.000
_cell.length_b   1.000
_cell.length_c   1.000
_cell.angle_alpha   90.00
_cell.angle_beta   90.00
_cell.angle_gamma   90.00
#
_symmetry.space_group_name_H-M   'P 1'
#
loop_
_entity.id
_entity.type
_entity.pdbx_description
1 polymer ?
#
loop_
_entity_poly.entity_id
_entity_poly.type
_entity_poly.pdbx_seq_one_letter_code
_entity_poly.pdbx_strand_id
1 'polypeptide(L)' 'MSNDLLARVEAACAALTDAGAPVTFTAVAARTEVAKATLYRRPELRAVVEERRID' A
#
# COMPACT_ATOMS: atom_id res chain seq x y z
N MET A 1 12.28 -1.75 -13.27
CA MET A 1 11.19 -2.30 -13.95
C MET A 1 9.88 -2.04 -13.29
N SER A 2 8.84 -2.58 -13.86
CA SER A 2 7.48 -2.22 -13.48
C SER A 2 7.07 -2.68 -12.10
N ASN A 3 7.80 -3.62 -11.49
CA ASN A 3 7.40 -4.15 -10.19
C ASN A 3 7.93 -3.36 -9.02
N ASP A 4 8.68 -2.30 -9.29
CA ASP A 4 9.27 -1.55 -8.21
C ASP A 4 8.20 -0.90 -7.33
N LEU A 5 7.18 -0.32 -7.95
CA LEU A 5 6.11 0.33 -7.22
C LEU A 5 5.29 -0.69 -6.42
N LEU A 6 5.02 -1.84 -7.01
CA LEU A 6 4.31 -2.90 -6.31
C LEU A 6 5.10 -3.36 -5.09
N ALA A 7 6.40 -3.56 -5.25
CA ALA A 7 7.24 -3.98 -4.14
C ALA A 7 7.24 -2.95 -3.02
N ARG A 8 7.25 -1.66 -3.38
CA ARG A 8 7.22 -0.59 -2.37
C ARG A 8 5.91 -0.59 -1.60
N VAL A 9 4.81 -0.81 -2.30
CA VAL A 9 3.51 -0.86 -1.65
C VAL A 9 3.43 -2.06 -0.70
N GLU A 10 3.92 -3.20 -1.16
CA GLU A 10 3.93 -4.40 -0.30
C GLU A 10 4.79 -4.18 0.93
N ALA A 11 5.96 -3.56 0.76
CA ALA A 11 6.83 -3.28 1.90
C ALA A 11 6.18 -2.31 2.88
N ALA A 12 5.46 -1.32 2.36
CA ALA A 12 4.76 -0.37 3.22
C ALA A 12 3.68 -1.07 4.03
N CYS A 13 2.93 -1.98 3.40
CA CYS A 13 1.91 -2.72 4.11
C CYS A 13 2.51 -3.57 5.23
N ALA A 14 3.62 -4.24 4.92
CA ALA A 14 4.30 -5.07 5.92
C ALA A 14 4.81 -4.22 7.09
N ALA A 15 5.36 -3.05 6.79
CA ALA A 15 5.88 -2.17 7.83
C ALA A 15 4.74 -1.66 8.72
N LEU A 16 3.60 -1.33 8.13
CA LEU A 16 2.46 -0.89 8.93
C LEU A 16 1.96 -2.00 9.84
N THR A 17 1.89 -3.22 9.31
CA THR A 17 1.47 -4.36 10.10
C THR A 17 2.43 -4.61 11.27
N ASP A 18 3.73 -4.55 10.99
CA ASP A 18 4.74 -4.74 12.03
C ASP A 18 4.65 -3.68 13.12
N ALA A 19 4.28 -2.46 12.74
CA ALA A 19 4.16 -1.37 13.69
C ALA A 19 2.84 -1.41 14.46
N GLY A 20 1.96 -2.32 14.12
CA GLY A 20 0.64 -2.38 14.74
C GLY A 20 -0.27 -1.27 14.26
N ALA A 21 0.05 -0.66 13.12
CA ALA A 21 -0.74 0.42 12.57
C ALA A 21 -1.73 -0.12 11.54
N PRO A 22 -2.87 0.55 11.37
CA PRO A 22 -3.83 0.08 10.37
C PRO A 22 -3.30 0.26 8.96
N VAL A 23 -3.58 -0.71 8.10
CA VAL A 23 -3.21 -0.65 6.69
C VAL A 23 -4.36 0.01 5.95
N THR A 24 -4.16 1.26 5.56
CA THR A 24 -5.17 2.02 4.82
C THR A 24 -4.50 2.64 3.61
N PHE A 25 -5.33 3.06 2.65
CA PHE A 25 -4.77 3.74 1.47
C PHE A 25 -4.03 5.01 1.88
N THR A 26 -4.56 5.74 2.84
CA THR A 26 -3.90 6.96 3.30
C THR A 26 -2.54 6.65 3.91
N ALA A 27 -2.46 5.63 4.77
CA ALA A 27 -1.21 5.29 5.42
C ALA A 27 -0.19 4.77 4.42
N VAL A 28 -0.62 3.93 3.47
CA VAL A 28 0.27 3.41 2.45
C VAL A 28 0.77 4.54 1.56
N ALA A 29 -0.11 5.45 1.17
CA ALA A 29 0.29 6.59 0.34
C ALA A 29 1.33 7.44 1.05
N ALA A 30 1.13 7.71 2.33
CA ALA A 30 2.08 8.52 3.09
C ALA A 30 3.43 7.83 3.19
N ARG A 31 3.43 6.53 3.37
CA ARG A 31 4.66 5.79 3.59
C ARG A 31 5.46 5.62 2.30
N THR A 32 4.76 5.44 1.18
CA THR A 32 5.42 5.21 -0.11
C THR A 32 5.64 6.48 -0.89
N GLU A 33 5.02 7.58 -0.46
CA GLU A 33 5.02 8.84 -1.19
C GLU A 33 4.36 8.70 -2.56
N VAL A 34 3.47 7.73 -2.69
CA VAL A 34 2.68 7.50 -3.90
C VAL A 34 1.32 8.15 -3.68
N ALA A 35 0.84 8.86 -4.68
CA ALA A 35 -0.46 9.51 -4.57
C ALA A 35 -1.55 8.47 -4.35
N LYS A 36 -2.50 8.80 -3.47
CA LYS A 36 -3.61 7.91 -3.18
C LYS A 36 -4.39 7.57 -4.45
N ALA A 37 -4.52 8.55 -5.35
CA ALA A 37 -5.21 8.31 -6.62
C ALA A 37 -4.51 7.24 -7.45
N THR A 38 -3.18 7.19 -7.40
CA THR A 38 -2.43 6.17 -8.12
C THR A 38 -2.74 4.79 -7.56
N LEU A 39 -2.85 4.68 -6.24
CA LEU A 39 -3.17 3.40 -5.62
C LEU A 39 -4.54 2.92 -6.05
N TYR A 40 -5.51 3.82 -6.13
CA TYR A 40 -6.86 3.44 -6.57
C TYR A 40 -6.91 3.12 -8.05
N ARG A 41 -6.10 3.81 -8.85
CA ARG A 41 -6.14 3.64 -10.30
C ARG A 41 -5.53 2.33 -10.76
N ARG A 42 -4.51 1.84 -10.05
CA ARG A 42 -3.79 0.64 -10.43
C ARG A 42 -4.37 -0.56 -9.71
N PRO A 43 -5.04 -1.47 -10.45
CA PRO A 43 -5.71 -2.59 -9.78
C PRO A 43 -4.78 -3.46 -8.95
N GLU A 44 -3.54 -3.66 -9.41
CA GLU A 44 -2.61 -4.51 -8.68
C GLU A 44 -2.23 -3.89 -7.34
N LEU A 45 -2.09 -2.56 -7.29
CA LEU A 45 -1.77 -1.88 -6.04
C LEU A 45 -2.97 -1.85 -5.12
N ARG A 46 -4.14 -1.57 -5.68
CA ARG A 46 -5.35 -1.54 -4.89
C ARG A 46 -5.62 -2.90 -4.24
N ALA A 47 -5.41 -3.97 -5.01
CA ALA A 47 -5.64 -5.31 -4.48
C ALA A 47 -4.71 -5.61 -3.31
N VAL A 48 -3.45 -5.21 -3.39
CA VAL A 48 -2.51 -5.46 -2.31
C VAL A 48 -2.97 -4.77 -1.03
N VAL A 49 -3.35 -3.50 -1.14
CA VAL A 49 -3.78 -2.75 0.04
C VAL A 49 -5.07 -3.34 0.61
N GLU A 50 -6.02 -3.69 -0.26
CA GLU A 50 -7.28 -4.24 0.20
C GLU A 50 -7.11 -5.58 0.88
N GLU A 51 -6.20 -6.42 0.38
CA GLU A 51 -5.94 -7.70 1.01
C GLU A 51 -5.31 -7.56 2.38
N ARG A 52 -4.52 -6.51 2.56
CA ARG A 52 -3.83 -6.30 3.83
C ARG A 52 -4.65 -5.52 4.84
N ARG A 53 -5.74 -4.92 4.40
CA ARG A 53 -6.60 -4.19 5.34
C ARG A 53 -7.29 -5.19 6.26
N ILE A 54 -7.34 -4.82 7.52
CA ILE A 54 -8.04 -5.61 8.53
C ILE A 54 -9.25 -4.80 8.96
N ASP A 55 -10.41 -5.35 8.72
CA ASP A 55 -11.66 -4.68 9.09
C ASP A 55 -12.05 -4.94 10.52
#